data_7e3facf68b5b6242025fa4255e7f98ef
#
_entry.id   7e3facf68b5b6242025fa4255e7f98ef
#
_cell.length_a   1.000
_cell.length_b   1.000
_cell.length_c   1.000
_cell.angle_alpha   90.00
_cell.angle_beta   90.00
_cell.angle_gamma   90.00
#
_symmetry.space_group_name_H-M   'P 1'
#
loop_
_entity.id
_entity.type
_entity.pdbx_description
1 polymer ?
#
loop_
_entity_poly.entity_id
_entity_poly.type
_entity_poly.pdbx_seq_one_letter_code
_entity_poly.pdbx_strand_id
1 'polypeptide(L)'
;MAKLAEQQIHRLTIEGYASGGSGVARLEGMVVFVQGGIRGEVCDVRLTHVGRTALWGRVHEVITPSPARVVPDCPHYGRCGGCQFRHMDYAQELEAKHTRVYDALTRLGGVEHLDLPPVLGSPKVDRYRNKAQFPVSRGPRIGFYQNRTHRVVDVPDCLLQSQAAGRLRQAVKEWMTAWSVPAYDEKSRLGLVRHLYVRTNRRGEALATLVTAT
;
A
#
# COMPACT_ATOMS: atom_id res chain seq x y z
N MET A 1 10.24 -20.58 27.24
CA MET A 1 9.96 -20.18 25.86
C MET A 1 11.07 -19.24 25.40
N ALA A 2 11.59 -19.41 24.18
CA ALA A 2 12.57 -18.47 23.64
C ALA A 2 11.92 -17.10 23.47
N LYS A 3 12.60 -16.02 23.86
CA LYS A 3 12.08 -14.67 23.73
C LYS A 3 11.93 -14.31 22.26
N LEU A 4 10.72 -13.96 21.82
CA LEU A 4 10.47 -13.48 20.48
C LEU A 4 11.26 -12.20 20.21
N ALA A 5 11.91 -12.11 19.04
CA ALA A 5 12.74 -10.98 18.66
C ALA A 5 12.53 -10.60 17.19
N GLU A 6 12.79 -9.34 16.87
CA GLU A 6 12.80 -8.87 15.50
C GLU A 6 13.83 -9.64 14.66
N GLN A 7 13.58 -9.76 13.36
CA GLN A 7 14.37 -10.52 12.37
C GLN A 7 14.27 -12.05 12.47
N GLN A 8 13.67 -12.64 13.51
CA GLN A 8 13.37 -14.06 13.55
C GLN A 8 12.40 -14.45 12.45
N ILE A 9 12.55 -15.67 11.92
CA ILE A 9 11.66 -16.23 10.90
C ILE A 9 10.87 -17.37 11.54
N HIS A 10 9.54 -17.32 11.35
CA HIS A 10 8.62 -18.32 11.85
C HIS A 10 7.72 -18.81 10.72
N ARG A 11 7.48 -20.11 10.65
CA ARG A 11 6.52 -20.69 9.72
C ARG A 11 5.11 -20.54 10.26
N LEU A 12 4.28 -19.80 9.54
CA LEU A 12 2.92 -19.42 9.98
C LEU A 12 1.91 -19.68 8.86
N THR A 13 0.70 -20.08 9.26
CA THR A 13 -0.45 -20.14 8.37
C THR A 13 -1.22 -18.82 8.45
N ILE A 14 -1.57 -18.27 7.29
CA ILE A 14 -2.35 -17.03 7.21
C ILE A 14 -3.84 -17.38 7.32
N GLU A 15 -4.49 -16.92 8.39
CA GLU A 15 -5.87 -17.28 8.76
C GLU A 15 -6.92 -16.29 8.23
N GLY A 16 -6.52 -15.03 7.97
CA GLY A 16 -7.44 -13.95 7.58
C GLY A 16 -6.74 -12.67 7.20
N TYR A 17 -7.49 -11.56 7.22
CA TYR A 17 -6.98 -10.24 6.85
C TYR A 17 -7.27 -9.19 7.92
N ALA A 18 -6.30 -8.32 8.18
CA ALA A 18 -6.47 -7.14 9.01
C ALA A 18 -6.98 -5.94 8.19
N SER A 19 -7.46 -4.91 8.88
CA SER A 19 -8.02 -3.69 8.26
C SER A 19 -7.06 -2.96 7.30
N GLY A 20 -5.74 -3.11 7.51
CA GLY A 20 -4.70 -2.52 6.64
C GLY A 20 -4.28 -3.40 5.46
N GLY A 21 -4.97 -4.54 5.20
CA GLY A 21 -4.64 -5.47 4.11
C GLY A 21 -3.49 -6.43 4.41
N SER A 22 -2.98 -6.45 5.63
CA SER A 22 -2.04 -7.48 6.08
C SER A 22 -2.78 -8.79 6.32
N GLY A 23 -2.15 -9.93 6.01
CA GLY A 23 -2.59 -11.22 6.49
C GLY A 23 -2.56 -11.26 8.02
N VAL A 24 -3.36 -12.13 8.61
CA VAL A 24 -3.40 -12.39 10.05
C VAL A 24 -3.00 -13.84 10.29
N ALA A 25 -2.04 -14.03 11.19
CA ALA A 25 -1.59 -15.34 11.66
C ALA A 25 -1.48 -15.33 13.19
N ARG A 26 -1.13 -16.46 13.79
CA ARG A 26 -0.88 -16.59 15.22
C ARG A 26 0.48 -17.21 15.48
N LEU A 27 1.16 -16.70 16.50
CA LEU A 27 2.42 -17.25 17.01
C LEU A 27 2.39 -17.20 18.55
N GLU A 28 2.50 -18.34 19.19
CA GLU A 28 2.47 -18.47 20.66
C GLU A 28 1.27 -17.73 21.31
N GLY A 29 0.10 -17.83 20.67
CA GLY A 29 -1.14 -17.17 21.13
C GLY A 29 -1.26 -15.68 20.76
N MET A 30 -0.21 -15.04 20.29
CA MET A 30 -0.22 -13.65 19.85
C MET A 30 -0.62 -13.52 18.39
N VAL A 31 -1.35 -12.45 18.07
CA VAL A 31 -1.68 -12.10 16.68
C VAL A 31 -0.45 -11.57 15.96
N VAL A 32 -0.21 -12.06 14.75
CA VAL A 32 0.84 -11.59 13.84
C VAL A 32 0.21 -10.94 12.61
N PHE A 33 0.48 -9.66 12.39
CA PHE A 33 0.10 -8.97 11.16
C PHE A 33 1.17 -9.16 10.11
N VAL A 34 0.86 -9.91 9.05
CA VAL A 34 1.81 -10.36 8.03
C VAL A 34 1.62 -9.59 6.73
N GLN A 35 2.56 -8.71 6.42
CA GLN A 35 2.54 -7.99 5.14
C GLN A 35 2.81 -8.97 3.98
N GLY A 36 1.93 -8.99 2.98
CA GLY A 36 2.08 -9.79 1.77
C GLY A 36 1.59 -11.23 1.90
N GLY A 37 0.95 -11.63 3.02
CA GLY A 37 0.32 -12.95 3.17
C GLY A 37 -1.11 -12.98 2.64
N ILE A 38 -1.48 -14.09 2.02
CA ILE A 38 -2.85 -14.38 1.54
C ILE A 38 -3.45 -15.48 2.42
N ARG A 39 -4.74 -15.35 2.75
CA ARG A 39 -5.44 -16.37 3.57
C ARG A 39 -5.30 -17.77 2.96
N GLY A 40 -4.98 -18.75 3.80
CA GLY A 40 -4.74 -20.14 3.44
C GLY A 40 -3.29 -20.47 3.09
N GLU A 41 -2.41 -19.47 2.94
CA GLU A 41 -1.00 -19.73 2.69
C GLU A 41 -0.26 -20.18 3.94
N VAL A 42 0.76 -21.02 3.73
CA VAL A 42 1.82 -21.26 4.70
C VAL A 42 3.05 -20.47 4.26
N CYS A 43 3.51 -19.57 5.13
CA CYS A 43 4.63 -18.69 4.85
C CYS A 43 5.69 -18.74 5.95
N ASP A 44 6.94 -18.66 5.57
CA ASP A 44 8.01 -18.24 6.46
C ASP A 44 7.95 -16.72 6.60
N VAL A 45 7.66 -16.24 7.80
CA VAL A 45 7.41 -14.85 8.12
C VAL A 45 8.56 -14.29 8.95
N ARG A 46 9.19 -13.23 8.46
CA ARG A 46 10.21 -12.49 9.22
C ARG A 46 9.53 -11.45 10.09
N LEU A 47 9.73 -11.52 11.40
CA LEU A 47 9.23 -10.52 12.33
C LEU A 47 9.94 -9.18 12.10
N THR A 48 9.16 -8.12 11.97
CA THR A 48 9.65 -6.74 11.75
C THR A 48 9.46 -5.86 12.97
N HIS A 49 8.55 -6.24 13.87
CA HIS A 49 8.33 -5.58 15.14
C HIS A 49 7.67 -6.53 16.13
N VAL A 50 8.16 -6.50 17.38
CA VAL A 50 7.63 -7.30 18.49
C VAL A 50 7.00 -6.36 19.50
N GLY A 51 5.67 -6.26 19.51
CA GLY A 51 4.90 -5.47 20.45
C GLY A 51 4.45 -6.28 21.67
N ARG A 52 3.81 -5.63 22.61
CA ARG A 52 3.32 -6.26 23.86
C ARG A 52 2.07 -7.13 23.63
N THR A 53 1.22 -6.78 22.70
CA THR A 53 -0.08 -7.43 22.44
C THR A 53 -0.19 -8.01 21.04
N ALA A 54 0.71 -7.65 20.12
CA ALA A 54 0.71 -8.12 18.74
C ALA A 54 2.13 -8.09 18.17
N LEU A 55 2.31 -8.85 17.11
CA LEU A 55 3.53 -8.95 16.33
C LEU A 55 3.28 -8.43 14.92
N TRP A 56 4.32 -7.92 14.29
CA TRP A 56 4.29 -7.54 12.87
C TRP A 56 5.40 -8.27 12.13
N GLY A 57 5.06 -8.76 10.95
CA GLY A 57 6.00 -9.45 10.08
C GLY A 57 5.71 -9.17 8.62
N ARG A 58 6.57 -9.68 7.79
CA ARG A 58 6.37 -9.74 6.34
C ARG A 58 6.72 -11.13 5.84
N VAL A 59 6.09 -11.54 4.78
CA VAL A 59 6.45 -12.79 4.09
C VAL A 59 7.91 -12.72 3.68
N HIS A 60 8.69 -13.70 4.13
CA HIS A 60 10.06 -13.95 3.72
C HIS A 60 10.07 -14.93 2.55
N GLU A 61 9.30 -16.01 2.68
CA GLU A 61 9.14 -17.05 1.67
C GLU A 61 7.72 -17.61 1.75
N VAL A 62 7.15 -17.95 0.60
CA VAL A 62 5.85 -18.64 0.53
C VAL A 62 6.14 -20.11 0.36
N ILE A 63 5.75 -20.93 1.33
CA ILE A 63 5.97 -22.38 1.34
C ILE A 63 4.84 -23.11 0.61
N THR A 64 3.59 -22.72 0.95
CA THR A 64 2.40 -23.24 0.26
C THR A 64 1.61 -22.04 -0.25
N PRO A 65 1.66 -21.78 -1.57
CA PRO A 65 0.97 -20.62 -2.13
C PRO A 65 -0.54 -20.82 -2.20
N SER A 66 -1.29 -19.73 -2.07
CA SER A 66 -2.69 -19.66 -2.47
C SER A 66 -2.81 -19.70 -3.99
N PRO A 67 -3.84 -20.36 -4.56
CA PRO A 67 -4.13 -20.28 -6.00
C PRO A 67 -4.41 -18.84 -6.47
N ALA A 68 -4.81 -17.95 -5.56
CA ALA A 68 -5.04 -16.54 -5.83
C ALA A 68 -3.75 -15.68 -5.85
N ARG A 69 -2.58 -16.27 -5.56
CA ARG A 69 -1.32 -15.52 -5.58
C ARG A 69 -0.89 -15.23 -6.99
N VAL A 70 -0.60 -13.95 -7.24
CA VAL A 70 -0.06 -13.49 -8.52
C VAL A 70 1.28 -12.77 -8.30
N VAL A 71 2.10 -12.75 -9.37
CA VAL A 71 3.30 -11.92 -9.38
C VAL A 71 2.86 -10.47 -9.59
N PRO A 72 3.22 -9.54 -8.68
CA PRO A 72 2.87 -8.13 -8.84
C PRO A 72 3.45 -7.55 -10.13
N ASP A 73 2.60 -6.96 -10.96
CA ASP A 73 2.96 -6.30 -12.21
C ASP A 73 3.57 -4.91 -12.02
N CYS A 74 3.50 -4.35 -10.81
CA CYS A 74 4.10 -3.07 -10.47
C CYS A 74 5.51 -3.25 -9.89
N PRO A 75 6.58 -2.71 -10.51
CA PRO A 75 7.96 -2.87 -10.04
C PRO A 75 8.22 -2.16 -8.71
N HIS A 76 7.30 -1.29 -8.28
CA HIS A 76 7.40 -0.58 -7.00
C HIS A 76 6.61 -1.24 -5.86
N TYR A 77 5.90 -2.34 -6.13
CA TYR A 77 5.17 -3.07 -5.10
C TYR A 77 6.10 -3.53 -3.97
N GLY A 78 5.61 -3.51 -2.74
CA GLY A 78 6.40 -3.85 -1.55
C GLY A 78 7.31 -2.71 -1.03
N ARG A 79 7.72 -1.77 -1.91
CA ARG A 79 8.45 -0.55 -1.51
C ARG A 79 7.52 0.65 -1.41
N CYS A 80 6.69 0.87 -2.43
CA CYS A 80 5.66 1.90 -2.44
C CYS A 80 4.51 1.52 -1.49
N GLY A 81 4.08 2.44 -0.63
CA GLY A 81 2.96 2.24 0.29
C GLY A 81 1.57 2.39 -0.33
N GLY A 82 1.48 2.58 -1.65
CA GLY A 82 0.22 2.89 -2.33
C GLY A 82 -0.71 1.69 -2.56
N CYS A 83 -0.20 0.45 -2.55
CA CYS A 83 -0.97 -0.76 -2.81
C CYS A 83 -0.72 -1.82 -1.75
N GLN A 84 -1.80 -2.47 -1.28
CA GLN A 84 -1.75 -3.54 -0.30
C GLN A 84 -1.96 -4.92 -0.93
N PHE A 85 -2.75 -5.05 -2.01
CA PHE A 85 -3.29 -6.31 -2.50
C PHE A 85 -2.74 -6.76 -3.87
N ARG A 86 -1.75 -6.07 -4.46
CA ARG A 86 -1.29 -6.37 -5.81
C ARG A 86 -0.53 -7.71 -5.97
N HIS A 87 -0.41 -8.47 -4.90
CA HIS A 87 0.16 -9.83 -4.85
C HIS A 87 -0.92 -10.92 -4.90
N MET A 88 -2.21 -10.53 -4.99
CA MET A 88 -3.33 -11.45 -5.14
C MET A 88 -4.20 -11.04 -6.33
N ASP A 89 -4.95 -11.99 -6.87
CA ASP A 89 -5.91 -11.72 -7.92
C ASP A 89 -7.06 -10.82 -7.43
N TYR A 90 -7.82 -10.28 -8.38
CA TYR A 90 -8.86 -9.31 -8.05
C TYR A 90 -10.06 -9.95 -7.34
N ALA A 91 -10.36 -11.22 -7.61
CA ALA A 91 -11.44 -11.93 -6.91
C ALA A 91 -11.11 -12.08 -5.42
N GLN A 92 -9.88 -12.47 -5.09
CA GLN A 92 -9.41 -12.56 -3.71
C GLN A 92 -9.33 -11.18 -3.04
N GLU A 93 -8.98 -10.12 -3.76
CA GLU A 93 -9.04 -8.75 -3.24
C GLU A 93 -10.46 -8.35 -2.84
N LEU A 94 -11.47 -8.68 -3.67
CA LEU A 94 -12.88 -8.42 -3.38
C LEU A 94 -13.35 -9.21 -2.16
N GLU A 95 -12.96 -10.48 -2.05
CA GLU A 95 -13.27 -11.30 -0.88
C GLU A 95 -12.63 -10.76 0.41
N ALA A 96 -11.38 -10.34 0.35
CA ALA A 96 -10.71 -9.71 1.49
C ALA A 96 -11.42 -8.43 1.96
N LYS A 97 -11.93 -7.63 1.02
CA LYS A 97 -12.74 -6.44 1.32
C LYS A 97 -14.11 -6.80 1.90
N HIS A 98 -14.77 -7.83 1.36
CA HIS A 98 -16.02 -8.34 1.89
C HIS A 98 -15.86 -8.82 3.35
N THR A 99 -14.90 -9.69 3.60
CA THR A 99 -14.58 -10.21 4.93
C THR A 99 -14.33 -9.09 5.93
N ARG A 100 -13.59 -8.04 5.52
CA ARG A 100 -13.32 -6.89 6.38
C ARG A 100 -14.60 -6.15 6.79
N VAL A 101 -15.54 -5.95 5.86
CA VAL A 101 -16.82 -5.27 6.17
C VAL A 101 -17.66 -6.18 7.05
N TYR A 102 -17.75 -7.47 6.72
CA TYR A 102 -18.45 -8.45 7.51
C TYR A 102 -17.95 -8.50 8.96
N ASP A 103 -16.64 -8.65 9.16
CA ASP A 103 -16.03 -8.68 10.49
C ASP A 103 -16.24 -7.37 11.26
N ALA A 104 -16.19 -6.22 10.58
CA ALA A 104 -16.44 -4.93 11.23
C ALA A 104 -17.89 -4.81 11.73
N LEU A 105 -18.84 -5.25 10.94
CA LEU A 105 -20.26 -5.18 11.32
C LEU A 105 -20.64 -6.22 12.39
N THR A 106 -20.15 -7.46 12.25
CA THR A 106 -20.52 -8.53 13.19
C THR A 106 -19.71 -8.47 14.47
N ARG A 107 -18.36 -8.43 14.40
CA ARG A 107 -17.51 -8.53 15.60
C ARG A 107 -17.38 -7.22 16.36
N LEU A 108 -17.35 -6.06 15.65
CA LEU A 108 -17.23 -4.75 16.29
C LEU A 108 -18.57 -4.06 16.44
N GLY A 109 -19.44 -4.18 15.44
CA GLY A 109 -20.77 -3.58 15.44
C GLY A 109 -21.84 -4.39 16.15
N GLY A 110 -21.57 -5.68 16.46
CA GLY A 110 -22.53 -6.57 17.13
C GLY A 110 -23.77 -6.92 16.29
N VAL A 111 -23.68 -6.77 14.96
CA VAL A 111 -24.81 -7.11 14.07
C VAL A 111 -24.93 -8.63 13.98
N GLU A 112 -26.05 -9.16 14.43
CA GLU A 112 -26.40 -10.58 14.30
C GLU A 112 -27.13 -10.83 12.98
N HIS A 113 -26.96 -12.05 12.42
CA HIS A 113 -27.66 -12.52 11.21
C HIS A 113 -27.47 -11.58 9.98
N LEU A 114 -26.24 -11.09 9.78
CA LEU A 114 -25.91 -10.22 8.66
C LEU A 114 -25.86 -11.02 7.35
N ASP A 115 -26.79 -10.75 6.44
CA ASP A 115 -26.70 -11.14 5.03
C ASP A 115 -26.03 -10.00 4.25
N LEU A 116 -24.70 -10.12 4.05
CA LEU A 116 -23.91 -9.13 3.35
C LEU A 116 -23.70 -9.57 1.90
N PRO A 117 -24.22 -8.82 0.91
CA PRO A 117 -24.03 -9.17 -0.49
C PRO A 117 -22.55 -9.07 -0.89
N PRO A 118 -22.12 -9.79 -1.95
CA PRO A 118 -20.77 -9.70 -2.47
C PRO A 118 -20.37 -8.27 -2.83
N VAL A 119 -19.08 -7.95 -2.69
CA VAL A 119 -18.57 -6.64 -3.10
C VAL A 119 -18.67 -6.47 -4.61
N LEU A 120 -19.32 -5.40 -5.04
CA LEU A 120 -19.37 -5.04 -6.45
C LEU A 120 -17.98 -4.66 -6.97
N GLY A 121 -17.45 -5.48 -7.88
CA GLY A 121 -16.16 -5.24 -8.49
C GLY A 121 -16.17 -4.07 -9.49
N SER A 122 -15.07 -3.35 -9.59
CA SER A 122 -14.88 -2.34 -10.63
C SER A 122 -14.57 -3.00 -11.98
N PRO A 123 -15.14 -2.53 -13.08
CA PRO A 123 -14.77 -3.02 -14.43
C PRO A 123 -13.34 -2.64 -14.82
N LYS A 124 -12.72 -1.68 -14.12
CA LYS A 124 -11.33 -1.27 -14.31
C LYS A 124 -10.58 -1.40 -13.00
N VAL A 125 -9.58 -2.25 -12.97
CA VAL A 125 -8.70 -2.43 -11.80
C VAL A 125 -7.47 -1.53 -11.85
N ASP A 126 -7.15 -0.99 -13.04
CA ASP A 126 -6.07 -0.05 -13.27
C ASP A 126 -6.58 1.29 -13.80
N ARG A 127 -5.76 2.35 -13.64
CA ARG A 127 -6.02 3.70 -14.16
C ARG A 127 -7.35 4.32 -13.69
N TYR A 128 -7.91 3.84 -12.57
CA TYR A 128 -9.22 4.28 -12.09
C TYR A 128 -9.15 5.52 -11.17
N ARG A 129 -7.99 5.81 -10.59
CA ARG A 129 -7.83 6.96 -9.69
C ARG A 129 -7.79 8.26 -10.47
N ASN A 130 -8.67 9.17 -10.09
CA ASN A 130 -8.77 10.51 -10.66
C ASN A 130 -8.06 11.59 -9.82
N LYS A 131 -7.46 11.21 -8.68
CA LYS A 131 -6.72 12.09 -7.80
C LYS A 131 -5.38 11.47 -7.44
N ALA A 132 -4.31 12.22 -7.64
CA ALA A 132 -2.97 11.91 -7.16
C ALA A 132 -2.47 12.99 -6.21
N GLN A 133 -1.79 12.58 -5.15
CA GLN A 133 -1.02 13.45 -4.26
C GLN A 133 0.39 12.89 -4.23
N PHE A 134 1.29 13.56 -4.92
CA PHE A 134 2.67 13.15 -5.01
C PHE A 134 3.53 14.00 -4.07
N PRO A 135 4.08 13.44 -2.98
CA PRO A 135 5.16 14.09 -2.26
C PRO A 135 6.39 14.24 -3.16
N VAL A 136 7.09 15.36 -2.96
CA VAL A 136 8.33 15.68 -3.67
C VAL A 136 9.48 15.64 -2.68
N SER A 137 10.61 15.05 -3.06
CA SER A 137 11.82 15.00 -2.26
C SER A 137 13.06 15.23 -3.10
N ARG A 138 14.22 15.40 -2.46
CA ARG A 138 15.48 15.70 -3.14
C ARG A 138 15.79 14.72 -4.27
N GLY A 139 16.37 15.25 -5.37
CA GLY A 139 16.86 14.48 -6.49
C GLY A 139 16.16 14.56 -7.84
N PRO A 140 15.16 15.43 -8.14
CA PRO A 140 13.82 15.47 -7.57
C PRO A 140 13.13 14.09 -7.73
N ARG A 141 12.70 13.52 -6.61
CA ARG A 141 11.86 12.30 -6.61
C ARG A 141 10.43 12.70 -6.40
N ILE A 142 9.55 12.26 -7.30
CA ILE A 142 8.12 12.56 -7.24
C ILE A 142 7.36 11.24 -7.33
N GLY A 143 6.62 10.86 -6.29
CA GLY A 143 5.96 9.56 -6.25
C GLY A 143 5.10 9.36 -5.02
N PHE A 144 5.31 8.29 -4.28
CA PHE A 144 4.54 7.99 -3.08
C PHE A 144 5.45 7.63 -1.91
N TYR A 145 4.96 7.80 -0.69
CA TYR A 145 5.73 7.38 0.48
C TYR A 145 5.90 5.86 0.52
N GLN A 146 7.09 5.43 0.92
CA GLN A 146 7.32 4.07 1.36
C GLN A 146 6.46 3.79 2.59
N ASN A 147 5.91 2.60 2.69
CA ASN A 147 5.02 2.24 3.78
C ASN A 147 5.61 2.57 5.17
N ARG A 148 4.80 3.25 6.00
CA ARG A 148 5.15 3.72 7.36
C ARG A 148 6.39 4.62 7.44
N THR A 149 6.74 5.31 6.37
CA THR A 149 7.86 6.27 6.35
C THR A 149 7.50 7.51 5.54
N HIS A 150 8.30 8.58 5.68
CA HIS A 150 8.24 9.77 4.82
C HIS A 150 9.26 9.70 3.66
N ARG A 151 9.85 8.53 3.41
CA ARG A 151 10.76 8.35 2.27
C ARG A 151 9.95 8.25 0.98
N VAL A 152 10.22 9.14 0.04
CA VAL A 152 9.56 9.13 -1.27
C VAL A 152 10.19 8.07 -2.17
N VAL A 153 9.34 7.18 -2.67
CA VAL A 153 9.65 6.26 -3.77
C VAL A 153 9.31 6.98 -5.06
N ASP A 154 10.29 7.22 -5.93
CA ASP A 154 10.05 7.77 -7.26
C ASP A 154 9.28 6.74 -8.09
N VAL A 155 8.08 7.11 -8.55
CA VAL A 155 7.19 6.22 -9.29
C VAL A 155 6.89 6.87 -10.64
N PRO A 156 7.67 6.55 -11.69
CA PRO A 156 7.49 7.13 -13.02
C PRO A 156 6.10 6.88 -13.59
N ASP A 157 5.62 5.65 -13.46
CA ASP A 157 4.28 5.24 -13.86
C ASP A 157 3.59 4.47 -12.74
N CYS A 158 2.45 4.96 -12.31
CA CYS A 158 1.61 4.30 -11.32
C CYS A 158 0.40 3.70 -12.02
N LEU A 159 0.27 2.36 -11.97
CA LEU A 159 -0.84 1.66 -12.63
C LEU A 159 -2.23 2.07 -12.11
N LEU A 160 -2.33 2.62 -10.90
CA LEU A 160 -3.61 3.08 -10.36
C LEU A 160 -4.00 4.47 -10.85
N GLN A 161 -3.02 5.34 -11.16
CA GLN A 161 -3.26 6.73 -11.53
C GLN A 161 -3.53 6.88 -13.02
N SER A 162 -4.23 7.95 -13.41
CA SER A 162 -4.42 8.28 -14.81
C SER A 162 -3.09 8.56 -15.52
N GLN A 163 -3.02 8.29 -16.81
CA GLN A 163 -1.82 8.63 -17.60
C GLN A 163 -1.52 10.13 -17.59
N ALA A 164 -2.55 10.99 -17.54
CA ALA A 164 -2.38 12.43 -17.43
C ALA A 164 -1.63 12.82 -16.13
N ALA A 165 -1.92 12.15 -15.01
CA ALA A 165 -1.18 12.38 -13.77
C ALA A 165 0.30 11.98 -13.89
N GLY A 166 0.60 10.90 -14.61
CA GLY A 166 1.97 10.49 -14.91
C GLY A 166 2.72 11.52 -15.76
N ARG A 167 2.08 12.03 -16.83
CA ARG A 167 2.68 13.08 -17.69
C ARG A 167 2.95 14.38 -16.91
N LEU A 168 1.99 14.85 -16.11
CA LEU A 168 2.17 16.06 -15.30
C LEU A 168 3.29 15.89 -14.26
N ARG A 169 3.35 14.70 -13.60
CA ARG A 169 4.45 14.39 -12.70
C ARG A 169 5.80 14.47 -13.40
N GLN A 170 5.90 13.95 -14.62
CA GLN A 170 7.12 13.97 -15.40
C GLN A 170 7.51 15.40 -15.80
N ALA A 171 6.54 16.19 -16.29
CA ALA A 171 6.78 17.59 -16.65
C ALA A 171 7.25 18.44 -15.47
N VAL A 172 6.68 18.24 -14.28
CA VAL A 172 7.14 18.92 -13.05
C VAL A 172 8.55 18.51 -12.68
N LYS A 173 8.89 17.20 -12.81
CA LYS A 173 10.24 16.71 -12.54
C LYS A 173 11.27 17.34 -13.48
N GLU A 174 10.96 17.41 -14.77
CA GLU A 174 11.80 18.02 -15.78
C GLU A 174 11.98 19.53 -15.52
N TRP A 175 10.89 20.24 -15.22
CA TRP A 175 10.94 21.65 -14.84
C TRP A 175 11.82 21.89 -13.61
N MET A 176 11.64 21.10 -12.54
CA MET A 176 12.47 21.23 -11.33
C MET A 176 13.94 20.98 -11.64
N THR A 177 14.25 20.05 -12.53
CA THR A 177 15.61 19.71 -12.92
C THR A 177 16.23 20.83 -13.76
N ALA A 178 15.53 21.29 -14.80
CA ALA A 178 16.01 22.30 -15.73
C ALA A 178 16.28 23.66 -15.06
N TRP A 179 15.45 24.02 -14.08
CA TRP A 179 15.54 25.31 -13.38
C TRP A 179 16.16 25.19 -11.98
N SER A 180 16.74 24.04 -11.64
CA SER A 180 17.33 23.77 -10.32
C SER A 180 16.39 24.13 -9.16
N VAL A 181 15.09 23.92 -9.32
CA VAL A 181 14.07 24.20 -8.30
C VAL A 181 14.18 23.17 -7.17
N PRO A 182 14.48 23.59 -5.92
CA PRO A 182 14.72 22.66 -4.84
C PRO A 182 13.41 22.04 -4.32
N ALA A 183 13.43 20.73 -4.04
CA ALA A 183 12.40 20.11 -3.23
C ALA A 183 12.52 20.58 -1.77
N TYR A 184 11.38 20.78 -1.11
CA TYR A 184 11.36 21.13 0.31
C TYR A 184 11.81 19.95 1.18
N ASP A 185 12.65 20.25 2.16
CA ASP A 185 13.14 19.31 3.15
C ASP A 185 12.60 19.69 4.53
N GLU A 186 11.80 18.81 5.12
CA GLU A 186 11.12 19.07 6.41
C GLU A 186 12.08 19.21 7.59
N LYS A 187 13.27 18.60 7.51
CA LYS A 187 14.27 18.66 8.59
C LYS A 187 15.01 19.99 8.60
N SER A 188 15.51 20.41 7.45
CA SER A 188 16.22 21.67 7.31
C SER A 188 15.29 22.86 7.13
N ARG A 189 14.00 22.64 6.81
CA ARG A 189 13.00 23.66 6.44
C ARG A 189 13.41 24.50 5.25
N LEU A 190 14.26 23.97 4.37
CA LEU A 190 14.75 24.63 3.16
C LEU A 190 14.17 23.98 1.92
N GLY A 191 14.11 24.74 0.82
CA GLY A 191 13.55 24.28 -0.46
C GLY A 191 12.16 24.85 -0.72
N LEU A 192 11.61 24.55 -1.89
CA LEU A 192 10.38 25.18 -2.38
C LEU A 192 9.24 24.18 -2.54
N VAL A 193 9.40 23.16 -3.39
CA VAL A 193 8.28 22.28 -3.79
C VAL A 193 8.08 21.15 -2.79
N ARG A 194 6.89 21.08 -2.21
CA ARG A 194 6.49 20.06 -1.23
C ARG A 194 5.71 18.92 -1.87
N HIS A 195 4.66 19.24 -2.65
CA HIS A 195 3.76 18.26 -3.24
C HIS A 195 3.29 18.71 -4.62
N LEU A 196 2.99 17.72 -5.45
CA LEU A 196 2.21 17.90 -6.66
C LEU A 196 0.87 17.20 -6.50
N TYR A 197 -0.22 17.95 -6.58
CA TYR A 197 -1.58 17.41 -6.62
C TYR A 197 -2.07 17.43 -8.05
N VAL A 198 -2.67 16.32 -8.47
CA VAL A 198 -3.28 16.20 -9.79
C VAL A 198 -4.71 15.70 -9.62
N ARG A 199 -5.64 16.32 -10.31
CA ARG A 199 -7.01 15.82 -10.49
C ARG A 199 -7.30 15.67 -11.97
N THR A 200 -7.96 14.58 -12.33
CA THR A 200 -8.39 14.33 -13.70
C THR A 200 -9.89 14.11 -13.74
N ASN A 201 -10.53 14.54 -14.82
CA ASN A 201 -11.92 14.25 -15.09
C ASN A 201 -12.09 13.08 -16.07
N ARG A 202 -13.34 12.73 -16.39
CA ARG A 202 -13.65 11.62 -17.32
C ARG A 202 -13.23 11.91 -18.76
N ARG A 203 -13.04 13.19 -19.14
CA ARG A 203 -12.57 13.60 -20.47
C ARG A 203 -11.04 13.52 -20.60
N GLY A 204 -10.33 13.20 -19.52
CA GLY A 204 -8.87 13.17 -19.50
C GLY A 204 -8.21 14.53 -19.29
N GLU A 205 -9.02 15.60 -19.05
CA GLU A 205 -8.49 16.90 -18.64
C GLU A 205 -7.91 16.81 -17.23
N ALA A 206 -6.86 17.57 -16.96
CA ALA A 206 -6.16 17.51 -15.70
C ALA A 206 -5.91 18.90 -15.12
N LEU A 207 -6.12 19.04 -13.82
CA LEU A 207 -5.71 20.17 -13.00
C LEU A 207 -4.49 19.75 -12.16
N ALA A 208 -3.42 20.53 -12.25
CA ALA A 208 -2.24 20.37 -11.41
C ALA A 208 -2.11 21.53 -10.41
N THR A 209 -1.78 21.21 -9.18
CA THR A 209 -1.50 22.19 -8.11
C THR A 209 -0.15 21.87 -7.48
N LEU A 210 0.79 22.80 -7.54
CA LEU A 210 2.04 22.72 -6.80
C LEU A 210 1.85 23.32 -5.41
N VAL A 211 2.16 22.56 -4.39
CA VAL A 211 2.23 23.01 -3.01
C VAL A 211 3.66 23.40 -2.71
N THR A 212 3.87 24.63 -2.34
CA THR A 212 5.19 25.21 -2.05
C THR A 212 5.31 25.59 -0.58
N ALA A 213 6.54 25.66 -0.10
CA ALA A 213 6.86 26.38 1.13
C ALA A 213 6.90 27.89 0.84
N THR A 214 6.50 28.69 1.80
CA THR A 214 6.67 30.14 1.83
C THR A 214 8.02 30.49 2.45
#